data_623bdcfd408e36e4e58473f7e07c493c
#
_entry.id   623bdcfd408e36e4e58473f7e07c493c
#
_cell.length_a   1.000
_cell.length_b   1.000
_cell.length_c   1.000
_cell.angle_alpha   90.00
_cell.angle_beta   90.00
_cell.angle_gamma   90.00
#
_symmetry.space_group_name_H-M   'P 1'
#
loop_
_entity.id
_entity.type
_entity.pdbx_description
1 polymer ?
#
loop_
_entity_poly.entity_id
_entity_poly.type
_entity_poly.pdbx_seq_one_letter_code
_entity_poly.pdbx_strand_id
1 'polypeptide(L)'
;MKAQEIINKRILISPLNWGYGHLSRCISIIDILLKNNNVVFFAGKESDFSILREYFSNEINYIQHTPYPFVFHGQGFRISDFIRSLIPLIKCYKQELKTVSLLVEEHKINVVISDHRYGFRTAKCRSIFITHQCYLPIHRIAWPIQVFHQFLIKKFSEVWIMDDKQKRLAGKLSASLGPMCHYIGIHSRFADSINSERKKDIEGILLVSGPIEFSPALVNHFRETFIEISEPKYIVGSSELLSILPLELSNYFKPNNIWRETDDLLLRTKTILSYSGYSTLMDLELLKCKAILIATKGQSEQIYLAKKQKASVND
;
A
#
# COMPACT_ATOMS: atom_id res chain seq x y z
N MET A 1 -20.31 2.24 -6.39
CA MET A 1 -20.23 0.76 -6.60
C MET A 1 -19.00 0.25 -5.83
N LYS A 2 -19.07 -0.94 -5.26
CA LYS A 2 -17.94 -1.59 -4.58
C LYS A 2 -17.35 -2.69 -5.47
N ALA A 3 -16.17 -3.23 -5.11
CA ALA A 3 -15.53 -4.30 -5.87
C ALA A 3 -16.43 -5.52 -6.06
N GLN A 4 -17.22 -5.87 -5.03
CA GLN A 4 -18.18 -6.97 -5.04
C GLN A 4 -19.33 -6.80 -6.06
N GLU A 5 -19.59 -5.59 -6.53
CA GLU A 5 -20.65 -5.26 -7.47
C GLU A 5 -20.19 -5.27 -8.94
N ILE A 6 -18.88 -5.44 -9.18
CA ILE A 6 -18.30 -5.55 -10.52
C ILE A 6 -18.28 -7.02 -10.91
N ILE A 7 -19.08 -7.41 -11.91
CA ILE A 7 -19.28 -8.81 -12.32
C ILE A 7 -19.13 -8.93 -13.83
N ASN A 8 -18.44 -9.97 -14.29
CA ASN A 8 -18.27 -10.32 -15.72
C ASN A 8 -17.70 -9.15 -16.56
N LYS A 9 -16.66 -8.45 -16.03
CA LYS A 9 -16.01 -7.32 -16.68
C LYS A 9 -14.52 -7.60 -16.94
N ARG A 10 -13.96 -6.85 -17.89
CA ARG A 10 -12.52 -6.78 -18.15
C ARG A 10 -11.99 -5.56 -17.40
N ILE A 11 -11.08 -5.77 -16.48
CA ILE A 11 -10.63 -4.76 -15.51
C ILE A 11 -9.13 -4.54 -15.67
N LEU A 12 -8.72 -3.28 -15.79
CA LEU A 12 -7.32 -2.87 -15.77
C LEU A 12 -7.01 -2.21 -14.43
N ILE A 13 -6.10 -2.78 -13.64
CA ILE A 13 -5.70 -2.27 -12.32
C ILE A 13 -4.21 -1.95 -12.27
N SER A 14 -3.84 -0.83 -11.61
CA SER A 14 -2.45 -0.46 -11.37
C SER A 14 -2.28 0.27 -10.04
N PRO A 15 -1.40 -0.22 -9.14
CA PRO A 15 -1.03 0.47 -7.92
C PRO A 15 0.11 1.46 -8.14
N LEU A 16 0.21 2.45 -7.24
CA LEU A 16 1.40 3.28 -7.09
C LEU A 16 2.58 2.42 -6.59
N ASN A 17 3.74 2.59 -7.20
CA ASN A 17 4.94 1.79 -6.92
C ASN A 17 5.89 2.39 -5.86
N TRP A 18 5.39 3.22 -4.94
CA TRP A 18 6.17 3.77 -3.82
C TRP A 18 6.17 2.82 -2.63
N GLY A 19 6.88 1.71 -2.80
CA GLY A 19 6.88 0.60 -1.85
C GLY A 19 5.73 -0.40 -2.11
N TYR A 20 5.77 -1.50 -1.39
CA TYR A 20 4.87 -2.64 -1.62
C TYR A 20 3.49 -2.52 -0.95
N GLY A 21 3.25 -1.48 -0.16
CA GLY A 21 1.96 -1.30 0.53
C GLY A 21 0.76 -1.17 -0.41
N HIS A 22 0.95 -0.51 -1.56
CA HIS A 22 -0.09 -0.40 -2.58
C HIS A 22 -0.35 -1.74 -3.29
N LEU A 23 0.69 -2.50 -3.59
CA LEU A 23 0.57 -3.82 -4.17
C LEU A 23 -0.16 -4.77 -3.20
N SER A 24 0.26 -4.79 -1.93
CA SER A 24 -0.32 -5.63 -0.88
C SER A 24 -1.83 -5.48 -0.77
N ARG A 25 -2.34 -4.25 -0.74
CA ARG A 25 -3.79 -4.02 -0.63
C ARG A 25 -4.54 -4.32 -1.93
N CYS A 26 -3.88 -4.24 -3.09
CA CYS A 26 -4.48 -4.66 -4.35
C CYS A 26 -4.73 -6.17 -4.41
N ILE A 27 -3.98 -7.01 -3.70
CA ILE A 27 -4.18 -8.46 -3.65
C ILE A 27 -5.63 -8.79 -3.23
N SER A 28 -6.11 -8.21 -2.13
CA SER A 28 -7.50 -8.41 -1.67
C SER A 28 -8.55 -7.94 -2.68
N ILE A 29 -8.29 -6.83 -3.38
CA ILE A 29 -9.22 -6.31 -4.40
C ILE A 29 -9.25 -7.23 -5.60
N ILE A 30 -8.09 -7.67 -6.07
CA ILE A 30 -7.95 -8.59 -7.21
C ILE A 30 -8.67 -9.91 -6.91
N ASP A 31 -8.49 -10.46 -5.72
CA ASP A 31 -9.16 -11.68 -5.28
C ASP A 31 -10.70 -11.55 -5.36
N ILE A 32 -11.26 -10.47 -4.82
CA ILE A 32 -12.70 -10.19 -4.92
C ILE A 32 -13.15 -10.08 -6.38
N LEU A 33 -12.36 -9.43 -7.23
CA LEU A 33 -12.69 -9.25 -8.64
C LEU A 33 -12.67 -10.59 -9.39
N LEU A 34 -11.69 -11.46 -9.13
CA LEU A 34 -11.61 -12.80 -9.73
C LEU A 34 -12.77 -13.69 -9.28
N LYS A 35 -13.10 -13.69 -7.99
CA LYS A 35 -14.27 -14.41 -7.43
C LYS A 35 -15.61 -14.01 -8.08
N ASN A 36 -15.67 -12.80 -8.67
CA ASN A 36 -16.85 -12.28 -9.40
C ASN A 36 -16.76 -12.48 -10.93
N ASN A 37 -15.99 -13.46 -11.40
CA ASN A 37 -15.83 -13.82 -12.81
C ASN A 37 -15.32 -12.64 -13.69
N ASN A 38 -14.51 -11.74 -13.13
CA ASN A 38 -13.90 -10.69 -13.92
C ASN A 38 -12.57 -11.17 -14.52
N VAL A 39 -12.22 -10.66 -15.70
CA VAL A 39 -10.90 -10.84 -16.29
C VAL A 39 -10.02 -9.66 -15.86
N VAL A 40 -8.99 -9.93 -15.07
CA VAL A 40 -8.13 -8.91 -14.51
C VAL A 40 -6.85 -8.75 -15.33
N PHE A 41 -6.53 -7.52 -15.68
CA PHE A 41 -5.27 -7.07 -16.28
C PHE A 41 -4.55 -6.21 -15.25
N PHE A 42 -3.37 -6.64 -14.83
CA PHE A 42 -2.54 -5.90 -13.89
C PHE A 42 -1.42 -5.19 -14.62
N ALA A 43 -1.37 -3.86 -14.50
CA ALA A 43 -0.33 -3.02 -15.09
C ALA A 43 0.70 -2.62 -14.03
N GLY A 44 1.96 -3.07 -14.19
CA GLY A 44 3.04 -2.86 -13.23
C GLY A 44 4.40 -3.25 -13.78
N LYS A 45 5.35 -3.54 -12.90
CA LYS A 45 6.72 -3.99 -13.23
C LYS A 45 6.87 -5.50 -12.93
N GLU A 46 7.91 -6.13 -13.49
CA GLU A 46 8.12 -7.58 -13.34
C GLU A 46 8.24 -8.04 -11.88
N SER A 47 8.84 -7.23 -11.00
CA SER A 47 8.89 -7.57 -9.57
C SER A 47 7.51 -7.59 -8.89
N ASP A 48 6.54 -6.82 -9.38
CA ASP A 48 5.17 -6.87 -8.89
C ASP A 48 4.45 -8.13 -9.39
N PHE A 49 4.75 -8.54 -10.65
CA PHE A 49 4.21 -9.76 -11.26
C PHE A 49 4.68 -11.01 -10.52
N SER A 50 5.98 -11.07 -10.17
CA SER A 50 6.54 -12.19 -9.40
C SER A 50 5.77 -12.40 -8.09
N ILE A 51 5.49 -11.33 -7.36
CA ILE A 51 4.71 -11.37 -6.12
C ILE A 51 3.26 -11.83 -6.38
N LEU A 52 2.59 -11.25 -7.38
CA LEU A 52 1.20 -11.58 -7.67
C LEU A 52 1.04 -13.03 -8.16
N ARG A 53 2.03 -13.62 -8.85
CA ARG A 53 2.01 -15.03 -9.25
C ARG A 53 1.97 -15.98 -8.05
N GLU A 54 2.50 -15.59 -6.89
CA GLU A 54 2.38 -16.38 -5.66
C GLU A 54 0.94 -16.47 -5.13
N TYR A 55 0.11 -15.45 -5.40
CA TYR A 55 -1.30 -15.39 -4.97
C TYR A 55 -2.28 -15.92 -6.00
N PHE A 56 -2.04 -15.66 -7.29
CA PHE A 56 -3.02 -15.82 -8.35
C PHE A 56 -2.54 -16.70 -9.52
N SER A 57 -1.31 -17.23 -9.45
CA SER A 57 -0.75 -18.08 -10.51
C SER A 57 -0.94 -17.44 -11.91
N ASN A 58 -1.74 -18.05 -12.77
CA ASN A 58 -2.02 -17.60 -14.14
C ASN A 58 -3.42 -16.97 -14.31
N GLU A 59 -4.11 -16.64 -13.22
CA GLU A 59 -5.47 -16.09 -13.28
C GLU A 59 -5.51 -14.62 -13.71
N ILE A 60 -4.33 -13.95 -13.73
CA ILE A 60 -4.19 -12.53 -14.06
C ILE A 60 -3.40 -12.35 -15.34
N ASN A 61 -3.81 -11.38 -16.16
CA ASN A 61 -3.05 -10.93 -17.31
C ASN A 61 -2.10 -9.80 -16.89
N TYR A 62 -0.81 -9.92 -17.19
CA TYR A 62 0.22 -8.96 -16.79
C TYR A 62 0.58 -8.04 -17.95
N ILE A 63 0.64 -6.73 -17.70
CA ILE A 63 0.99 -5.70 -18.66
C ILE A 63 2.14 -4.87 -18.10
N GLN A 64 3.27 -4.80 -18.81
CA GLN A 64 4.38 -3.92 -18.43
C GLN A 64 3.94 -2.47 -18.45
N HIS A 65 4.15 -1.76 -17.33
CA HIS A 65 3.79 -0.37 -17.19
C HIS A 65 4.87 0.43 -16.45
N THR A 66 5.11 1.65 -16.91
CA THR A 66 6.18 2.51 -16.40
C THR A 66 5.90 2.89 -14.92
N PRO A 67 6.88 2.71 -14.02
CA PRO A 67 6.76 3.18 -12.64
C PRO A 67 6.73 4.71 -12.57
N TYR A 68 6.19 5.25 -11.47
CA TYR A 68 6.30 6.68 -11.20
C TYR A 68 7.76 7.06 -10.96
N PRO A 69 8.25 8.11 -11.61
CA PRO A 69 9.66 8.53 -11.53
C PRO A 69 9.91 9.36 -10.26
N PHE A 70 9.89 8.71 -9.10
CA PHE A 70 10.17 9.36 -7.82
C PHE A 70 11.36 8.68 -7.15
N VAL A 71 12.31 9.48 -6.70
CA VAL A 71 13.53 9.02 -6.02
C VAL A 71 13.60 9.65 -4.63
N PHE A 72 13.77 8.80 -3.63
CA PHE A 72 14.01 9.24 -2.25
C PHE A 72 15.50 9.49 -2.03
N HIS A 73 15.83 10.58 -1.32
CA HIS A 73 17.21 10.93 -0.96
C HIS A 73 17.34 10.98 0.57
N GLY A 74 18.05 10.00 1.14
CA GLY A 74 18.30 9.91 2.58
C GLY A 74 17.20 9.18 3.36
N GLN A 75 17.31 9.21 4.69
CA GLN A 75 16.55 8.37 5.62
C GLN A 75 15.15 8.93 5.97
N GLY A 76 14.50 9.65 5.06
CA GLY A 76 13.18 10.22 5.29
C GLY A 76 12.70 11.02 4.09
N PHE A 77 11.42 11.39 4.10
CA PHE A 77 10.81 12.19 3.04
C PHE A 77 11.27 13.65 3.10
N ARG A 78 11.68 14.21 1.96
CA ARG A 78 12.11 15.60 1.83
C ARG A 78 11.28 16.32 0.76
N ILE A 79 10.93 17.58 1.01
CA ILE A 79 10.22 18.42 0.03
C ILE A 79 11.06 18.60 -1.24
N SER A 80 12.39 18.63 -1.13
CA SER A 80 13.30 18.69 -2.28
C SER A 80 13.14 17.52 -3.25
N ASP A 81 12.80 16.32 -2.75
CA ASP A 81 12.58 15.14 -3.57
C ASP A 81 11.33 15.32 -4.45
N PHE A 82 10.29 15.92 -3.89
CA PHE A 82 9.08 16.25 -4.64
C PHE A 82 9.33 17.32 -5.72
N ILE A 83 10.06 18.39 -5.38
CA ILE A 83 10.39 19.46 -6.33
C ILE A 83 11.21 18.91 -7.50
N ARG A 84 12.23 18.10 -7.24
CA ARG A 84 13.06 17.46 -8.28
C ARG A 84 12.27 16.51 -9.16
N SER A 85 11.29 15.83 -8.59
CA SER A 85 10.46 14.87 -9.31
C SER A 85 9.29 15.49 -10.07
N LEU A 86 9.00 16.78 -9.90
CA LEU A 86 7.79 17.42 -10.43
C LEU A 86 7.68 17.32 -11.97
N ILE A 87 8.73 17.69 -12.71
CA ILE A 87 8.72 17.62 -14.18
C ILE A 87 8.58 16.17 -14.69
N PRO A 88 9.38 15.19 -14.18
CA PRO A 88 9.17 13.78 -14.49
C PRO A 88 7.75 13.28 -14.16
N LEU A 89 7.17 13.68 -13.02
CA LEU A 89 5.80 13.30 -12.65
C LEU A 89 4.75 13.85 -13.62
N ILE A 90 4.88 15.10 -14.07
CA ILE A 90 3.97 15.70 -15.08
C ILE A 90 4.07 14.96 -16.41
N LYS A 91 5.28 14.60 -16.84
CA LYS A 91 5.48 13.80 -18.07
C LYS A 91 4.86 12.42 -17.93
N CYS A 92 5.09 11.75 -16.81
CA CYS A 92 4.52 10.44 -16.49
C CYS A 92 2.98 10.51 -16.51
N TYR A 93 2.37 11.50 -15.84
CA TYR A 93 0.93 11.71 -15.85
C TYR A 93 0.33 11.81 -17.25
N LYS A 94 0.95 12.62 -18.14
CA LYS A 94 0.48 12.78 -19.52
C LYS A 94 0.63 11.49 -20.32
N GLN A 95 1.73 10.78 -20.15
CA GLN A 95 1.99 9.52 -20.82
C GLN A 95 1.00 8.43 -20.36
N GLU A 96 0.70 8.36 -19.08
CA GLU A 96 -0.29 7.41 -18.53
C GLU A 96 -1.66 7.59 -19.17
N LEU A 97 -2.17 8.82 -19.24
CA LEU A 97 -3.46 9.10 -19.88
C LEU A 97 -3.53 8.53 -21.30
N LYS A 98 -2.45 8.67 -22.07
CA LYS A 98 -2.37 8.15 -23.44
C LYS A 98 -2.28 6.63 -23.45
N THR A 99 -1.37 6.06 -22.66
CA THR A 99 -1.14 4.60 -22.61
C THR A 99 -2.38 3.86 -22.13
N VAL A 100 -3.04 4.33 -21.06
CA VAL A 100 -4.26 3.70 -20.53
C VAL A 100 -5.38 3.72 -21.56
N SER A 101 -5.52 4.80 -22.33
CA SER A 101 -6.53 4.89 -23.39
C SER A 101 -6.29 3.88 -24.54
N LEU A 102 -5.03 3.56 -24.85
CA LEU A 102 -4.66 2.53 -25.82
C LEU A 102 -4.92 1.13 -25.27
N LEU A 103 -4.49 0.86 -24.03
CA LEU A 103 -4.71 -0.44 -23.38
C LEU A 103 -6.20 -0.77 -23.23
N VAL A 104 -7.04 0.24 -22.96
CA VAL A 104 -8.50 0.06 -22.86
C VAL A 104 -9.09 -0.39 -24.20
N GLU A 105 -8.64 0.14 -25.31
CA GLU A 105 -9.08 -0.27 -26.65
C GLU A 105 -8.55 -1.66 -27.02
N GLU A 106 -7.26 -1.88 -26.87
CA GLU A 106 -6.57 -3.12 -27.21
C GLU A 106 -7.14 -4.33 -26.46
N HIS A 107 -7.32 -4.17 -25.15
CA HIS A 107 -7.79 -5.26 -24.29
C HIS A 107 -9.30 -5.21 -24.00
N LYS A 108 -10.06 -4.31 -24.65
CA LYS A 108 -11.52 -4.15 -24.46
C LYS A 108 -11.89 -4.00 -22.97
N ILE A 109 -11.18 -3.16 -22.24
CA ILE A 109 -11.35 -2.92 -20.81
C ILE A 109 -12.65 -2.18 -20.54
N ASN A 110 -13.42 -2.65 -19.56
CA ASN A 110 -14.68 -2.04 -19.14
C ASN A 110 -14.48 -1.09 -17.93
N VAL A 111 -13.51 -1.39 -17.07
CA VAL A 111 -13.24 -0.62 -15.84
C VAL A 111 -11.74 -0.48 -15.64
N VAL A 112 -11.29 0.75 -15.39
CA VAL A 112 -9.92 1.05 -14.96
C VAL A 112 -9.94 1.32 -13.46
N ILE A 113 -9.04 0.69 -12.71
CA ILE A 113 -8.86 0.89 -11.27
C ILE A 113 -7.44 1.39 -11.03
N SER A 114 -7.35 2.58 -10.47
CA SER A 114 -6.09 3.25 -10.16
C SER A 114 -5.90 3.37 -8.65
N ASP A 115 -4.87 2.78 -8.10
CA ASP A 115 -4.51 3.01 -6.71
C ASP A 115 -3.43 4.10 -6.62
N HIS A 116 -3.86 5.32 -6.32
CA HIS A 116 -3.04 6.54 -6.19
C HIS A 116 -2.26 6.99 -7.45
N ARG A 117 -2.60 6.51 -8.65
CA ARG A 117 -1.98 6.96 -9.92
C ARG A 117 -2.94 7.90 -10.65
N TYR A 118 -2.71 9.21 -10.57
CA TYR A 118 -3.66 10.23 -11.09
C TYR A 118 -3.84 10.20 -12.61
N GLY A 119 -2.82 9.78 -13.37
CA GLY A 119 -2.88 9.65 -14.82
C GLY A 119 -3.46 8.32 -15.29
N PHE A 120 -3.56 7.32 -14.40
CA PHE A 120 -4.04 5.98 -14.75
C PHE A 120 -5.57 5.94 -14.86
N ARG A 121 -6.10 6.61 -15.88
CA ARG A 121 -7.54 6.76 -16.15
C ARG A 121 -7.81 7.08 -17.60
N THR A 122 -9.05 6.94 -18.04
CA THR A 122 -9.51 7.31 -19.39
C THR A 122 -10.95 7.80 -19.35
N ALA A 123 -11.37 8.52 -20.39
CA ALA A 123 -12.77 8.88 -20.60
C ALA A 123 -13.56 7.80 -21.38
N LYS A 124 -12.88 6.77 -21.93
CA LYS A 124 -13.50 5.73 -22.77
C LYS A 124 -14.27 4.68 -21.98
N CYS A 125 -13.96 4.51 -20.70
CA CYS A 125 -14.67 3.61 -19.81
C CYS A 125 -14.65 4.16 -18.38
N ARG A 126 -15.32 3.47 -17.46
CA ARG A 126 -15.37 3.83 -16.05
C ARG A 126 -13.97 3.78 -15.45
N SER A 127 -13.55 4.86 -14.78
CA SER A 127 -12.27 4.94 -14.10
C SER A 127 -12.49 5.19 -12.60
N ILE A 128 -11.94 4.33 -11.75
CA ILE A 128 -12.08 4.33 -10.30
C ILE A 128 -10.73 4.68 -9.67
N PHE A 129 -10.74 5.61 -8.72
CA PHE A 129 -9.56 5.99 -7.95
C PHE A 129 -9.64 5.40 -6.54
N ILE A 130 -8.64 4.62 -6.16
CA ILE A 130 -8.52 4.08 -4.80
C ILE A 130 -7.64 5.01 -3.98
N THR A 131 -8.10 5.36 -2.77
CA THR A 131 -7.33 6.15 -1.81
C THR A 131 -7.83 5.93 -0.38
N HIS A 132 -6.98 6.23 0.58
CA HIS A 132 -7.34 6.46 1.99
C HIS A 132 -7.09 7.93 2.37
N GLN A 133 -6.65 8.73 1.40
CA GLN A 133 -6.27 10.14 1.57
C GLN A 133 -7.03 11.02 0.57
N CYS A 134 -8.29 11.30 0.83
CA CYS A 134 -9.03 12.39 0.16
C CYS A 134 -8.55 13.76 0.65
N TYR A 135 -8.02 13.80 1.87
CA TYR A 135 -7.41 14.97 2.50
C TYR A 135 -5.96 14.65 2.89
N LEU A 136 -5.04 15.47 2.41
CA LEU A 136 -3.62 15.32 2.74
C LEU A 136 -3.32 15.87 4.13
N PRO A 137 -2.43 15.25 4.92
CA PRO A 137 -2.03 15.74 6.24
C PRO A 137 -0.97 16.84 6.11
N ILE A 138 -1.32 17.93 5.45
CA ILE A 138 -0.46 19.07 5.17
C ILE A 138 -0.86 20.30 5.98
N HIS A 139 0.10 21.22 6.18
CA HIS A 139 -0.17 22.47 6.86
C HIS A 139 -1.15 23.35 6.06
N ARG A 140 -1.93 24.17 6.74
CA ARG A 140 -2.96 25.04 6.12
C ARG A 140 -2.42 25.95 5.00
N ILE A 141 -1.17 26.40 5.08
CA ILE A 141 -0.51 27.20 4.04
C ILE A 141 -0.38 26.43 2.71
N ALA A 142 -0.29 25.11 2.76
CA ALA A 142 -0.21 24.24 1.58
C ALA A 142 -1.59 23.86 1.00
N TRP A 143 -2.67 24.60 1.35
CA TRP A 143 -4.03 24.34 0.85
C TRP A 143 -4.14 24.27 -0.70
N PRO A 144 -3.34 25.01 -1.51
CA PRO A 144 -3.41 24.86 -2.96
C PRO A 144 -3.05 23.44 -3.43
N ILE A 145 -2.12 22.76 -2.72
CA ILE A 145 -1.76 21.35 -3.00
C ILE A 145 -2.96 20.45 -2.72
N GLN A 146 -3.70 20.71 -1.63
CA GLN A 146 -4.91 19.97 -1.31
C GLN A 146 -5.99 20.14 -2.39
N VAL A 147 -6.21 21.37 -2.86
CA VAL A 147 -7.18 21.66 -3.92
C VAL A 147 -6.80 20.95 -5.21
N PHE A 148 -5.52 21.00 -5.59
CA PHE A 148 -5.01 20.34 -6.78
C PHE A 148 -5.14 18.80 -6.67
N HIS A 149 -4.80 18.23 -5.53
CA HIS A 149 -4.99 16.82 -5.24
C HIS A 149 -6.47 16.39 -5.44
N GLN A 150 -7.41 17.12 -4.83
CA GLN A 150 -8.84 16.86 -4.97
C GLN A 150 -9.33 17.06 -6.41
N PHE A 151 -8.81 18.07 -7.12
CA PHE A 151 -9.12 18.28 -8.53
C PHE A 151 -8.72 17.07 -9.37
N LEU A 152 -7.55 16.48 -9.14
CA LEU A 152 -7.11 15.28 -9.86
C LEU A 152 -7.98 14.06 -9.54
N ILE A 153 -8.34 13.86 -8.27
CA ILE A 153 -9.25 12.78 -7.84
C ILE A 153 -10.62 12.92 -8.50
N LYS A 154 -11.17 14.13 -8.57
CA LYS A 154 -12.47 14.40 -9.19
C LYS A 154 -12.54 14.18 -10.70
N LYS A 155 -11.40 13.87 -11.35
CA LYS A 155 -11.35 13.45 -12.77
C LYS A 155 -11.73 11.98 -12.97
N PHE A 156 -11.84 11.20 -11.91
CA PHE A 156 -12.30 9.83 -11.96
C PHE A 156 -13.82 9.74 -11.88
N SER A 157 -14.40 8.65 -12.37
CA SER A 157 -15.85 8.41 -12.32
C SER A 157 -16.30 8.16 -10.87
N GLU A 158 -15.45 7.48 -10.08
CA GLU A 158 -15.70 7.14 -8.69
C GLU A 158 -14.41 7.14 -7.88
N VAL A 159 -14.57 7.27 -6.58
CA VAL A 159 -13.49 7.17 -5.60
C VAL A 159 -13.82 6.06 -4.60
N TRP A 160 -12.94 5.08 -4.49
CA TRP A 160 -13.01 4.06 -3.46
C TRP A 160 -12.14 4.46 -2.29
N ILE A 161 -12.77 4.72 -1.16
CA ILE A 161 -12.08 5.08 0.08
C ILE A 161 -11.82 3.79 0.86
N MET A 162 -10.53 3.43 0.98
CA MET A 162 -10.08 2.31 1.81
C MET A 162 -10.12 2.71 3.29
N ASP A 163 -11.27 2.74 3.87
CA ASP A 163 -11.54 2.90 5.30
C ASP A 163 -13.02 2.52 5.51
N ASP A 164 -13.45 2.44 6.75
CA ASP A 164 -14.87 2.35 7.08
C ASP A 164 -15.55 3.72 7.11
N LYS A 165 -16.88 3.74 7.17
CA LYS A 165 -17.65 4.98 7.24
C LYS A 165 -17.35 5.78 8.51
N GLN A 166 -16.93 5.12 9.58
CA GLN A 166 -16.53 5.72 10.86
C GLN A 166 -15.11 6.29 10.80
N LYS A 167 -14.37 6.00 9.74
CA LYS A 167 -12.99 6.47 9.50
C LYS A 167 -12.02 6.05 10.60
N ARG A 168 -12.14 4.81 11.05
CA ARG A 168 -11.39 4.29 12.20
C ARG A 168 -9.88 4.30 11.98
N LEU A 169 -9.39 3.93 10.79
CA LEU A 169 -7.96 3.87 10.51
C LEU A 169 -7.39 5.22 10.06
N ALA A 170 -7.91 5.82 9.00
CA ALA A 170 -7.33 7.03 8.40
C ALA A 170 -7.89 8.34 8.98
N GLY A 171 -8.98 8.29 9.73
CA GLY A 171 -9.58 9.48 10.36
C GLY A 171 -9.94 10.58 9.35
N LYS A 172 -9.45 11.80 9.59
CA LYS A 172 -9.74 12.95 8.72
C LYS A 172 -9.22 12.77 7.29
N LEU A 173 -8.20 11.94 7.07
CA LEU A 173 -7.62 11.73 5.73
C LEU A 173 -8.63 11.06 4.80
N SER A 174 -9.45 10.14 5.31
CA SER A 174 -10.45 9.40 4.54
C SER A 174 -11.82 10.07 4.48
N ALA A 175 -11.94 11.35 4.86
CA ALA A 175 -13.19 12.06 4.74
C ALA A 175 -13.67 12.14 3.27
N SER A 176 -14.96 11.89 3.03
CA SER A 176 -15.54 11.85 1.68
C SER A 176 -15.49 13.22 0.98
N LEU A 177 -15.29 13.21 -0.34
CA LEU A 177 -15.37 14.39 -1.21
C LEU A 177 -16.77 14.60 -1.83
N GLY A 178 -17.76 13.80 -1.43
CA GLY A 178 -19.12 13.88 -1.94
C GLY A 178 -19.64 12.55 -2.52
N PRO A 179 -20.73 12.59 -3.31
CA PRO A 179 -21.47 11.40 -3.75
C PRO A 179 -20.67 10.38 -4.58
N MET A 180 -19.60 10.82 -5.23
CA MET A 180 -18.72 9.94 -6.02
C MET A 180 -17.84 9.02 -5.16
N CYS A 181 -17.81 9.24 -3.84
CA CYS A 181 -16.96 8.51 -2.91
C CYS A 181 -17.71 7.34 -2.26
N HIS A 182 -17.09 6.17 -2.24
CA HIS A 182 -17.62 4.95 -1.64
C HIS A 182 -16.60 4.38 -0.65
N TYR A 183 -17.00 4.22 0.61
CA TYR A 183 -16.18 3.50 1.59
C TYR A 183 -16.24 2.00 1.26
N ILE A 184 -15.07 1.41 1.00
CA ILE A 184 -14.97 -0.01 0.63
C ILE A 184 -14.49 -0.90 1.78
N GLY A 185 -14.12 -0.31 2.92
CA GLY A 185 -13.62 -1.04 4.08
C GLY A 185 -12.10 -1.23 4.05
N ILE A 186 -11.65 -2.16 4.87
CA ILE A 186 -10.24 -2.53 5.00
C ILE A 186 -9.93 -3.63 3.99
N HIS A 187 -8.86 -3.42 3.24
CA HIS A 187 -8.36 -4.38 2.25
C HIS A 187 -6.93 -4.80 2.59
N SER A 188 -6.77 -6.04 2.97
CA SER A 188 -5.48 -6.65 3.31
C SER A 188 -5.37 -8.02 2.65
N ARG A 189 -4.15 -8.41 2.28
CA ARG A 189 -3.86 -9.73 1.74
C ARG A 189 -4.14 -10.88 2.72
N PHE A 190 -4.38 -10.55 3.99
CA PHE A 190 -4.76 -11.51 5.04
C PHE A 190 -6.27 -11.75 5.14
N ALA A 191 -7.09 -11.16 4.27
CA ALA A 191 -8.56 -11.24 4.36
C ALA A 191 -9.08 -12.68 4.37
N ASP A 192 -8.53 -13.57 3.56
CA ASP A 192 -8.94 -14.99 3.52
C ASP A 192 -8.41 -15.80 4.71
N SER A 193 -7.43 -15.29 5.45
CA SER A 193 -6.81 -15.97 6.58
C SER A 193 -7.51 -15.72 7.92
N ILE A 194 -8.53 -14.86 7.96
CA ILE A 194 -9.24 -14.46 9.21
C ILE A 194 -9.86 -15.67 9.92
N ASN A 195 -10.33 -16.65 9.17
CA ASN A 195 -11.04 -17.83 9.71
C ASN A 195 -10.09 -18.98 10.08
N SER A 196 -8.80 -18.85 9.82
CA SER A 196 -7.80 -19.85 10.22
C SER A 196 -7.20 -19.46 11.58
N GLU A 197 -7.64 -20.10 12.67
CA GLU A 197 -6.95 -19.98 13.96
C GLU A 197 -5.53 -20.54 13.84
N ARG A 198 -4.55 -19.65 13.76
CA ARG A 198 -3.14 -20.04 13.77
C ARG A 198 -2.55 -19.80 15.15
N LYS A 199 -1.77 -20.77 15.61
CA LYS A 199 -1.01 -20.64 16.85
C LYS A 199 -0.03 -19.48 16.76
N LYS A 200 -0.06 -18.55 17.70
CA LYS A 200 0.88 -17.45 17.82
C LYS A 200 2.14 -17.94 18.55
N ASP A 201 3.10 -18.48 17.81
CA ASP A 201 4.34 -19.10 18.33
C ASP A 201 5.61 -18.32 18.00
N ILE A 202 5.49 -17.15 17.32
CA ILE A 202 6.59 -16.21 17.07
C ILE A 202 6.40 -15.02 18.00
N GLU A 203 7.40 -14.71 18.83
CA GLU A 203 7.31 -13.66 19.84
C GLU A 203 7.35 -12.26 19.24
N GLY A 204 8.20 -12.07 18.20
CA GLY A 204 8.29 -10.78 17.54
C GLY A 204 8.82 -10.79 16.12
N ILE A 205 8.33 -9.85 15.32
CA ILE A 205 8.89 -9.54 13.99
C ILE A 205 9.19 -8.04 13.90
N LEU A 206 10.43 -7.71 13.52
CA LEU A 206 10.77 -6.39 12.99
C LEU A 206 10.52 -6.42 11.48
N LEU A 207 9.38 -5.85 11.07
CA LEU A 207 8.97 -5.77 9.66
C LEU A 207 9.53 -4.50 9.03
N VAL A 208 10.55 -4.67 8.19
CA VAL A 208 11.21 -3.59 7.46
C VAL A 208 10.60 -3.50 6.06
N SER A 209 9.60 -2.63 5.92
CA SER A 209 8.89 -2.38 4.67
C SER A 209 9.09 -0.94 4.20
N GLY A 210 8.92 -0.71 2.89
CA GLY A 210 9.12 0.60 2.28
C GLY A 210 10.47 0.75 1.57
N PRO A 211 10.85 1.97 1.18
CA PRO A 211 12.14 2.23 0.55
C PRO A 211 13.32 1.82 1.43
N ILE A 212 14.32 1.19 0.83
CA ILE A 212 15.50 0.68 1.55
C ILE A 212 16.26 1.79 2.29
N GLU A 213 16.24 3.01 1.78
CA GLU A 213 16.88 4.18 2.35
C GLU A 213 16.35 4.53 3.75
N PHE A 214 15.12 4.09 4.09
CA PHE A 214 14.51 4.34 5.39
C PHE A 214 14.80 3.23 6.41
N SER A 215 15.31 2.09 5.95
CA SER A 215 15.54 0.90 6.78
C SER A 215 16.53 1.11 7.93
N PRO A 216 17.67 1.82 7.75
CA PRO A 216 18.61 2.05 8.85
C PRO A 216 17.98 2.77 10.05
N ALA A 217 17.12 3.77 9.78
CA ALA A 217 16.45 4.52 10.85
C ALA A 217 15.47 3.63 11.65
N LEU A 218 14.74 2.74 10.98
CA LEU A 218 13.83 1.80 11.63
C LEU A 218 14.58 0.77 12.46
N VAL A 219 15.61 0.15 11.88
CA VAL A 219 16.44 -0.86 12.56
C VAL A 219 17.10 -0.28 13.80
N ASN A 220 17.75 0.90 13.67
CA ASN A 220 18.39 1.55 14.80
C ASN A 220 17.40 1.93 15.92
N HIS A 221 16.18 2.37 15.55
CA HIS A 221 15.16 2.70 16.54
C HIS A 221 14.69 1.50 17.35
N PHE A 222 14.53 0.36 16.70
CA PHE A 222 13.99 -0.84 17.34
C PHE A 222 15.06 -1.83 17.83
N ARG A 223 16.34 -1.54 17.63
CA ARG A 223 17.44 -2.45 17.96
C ARG A 223 17.35 -3.01 19.38
N GLU A 224 17.30 -2.14 20.39
CA GLU A 224 17.22 -2.53 21.80
C GLU A 224 15.93 -3.27 22.10
N THR A 225 14.78 -2.70 21.71
CA THR A 225 13.48 -3.34 21.91
C THR A 225 13.42 -4.72 21.27
N PHE A 226 13.98 -4.90 20.07
CA PHE A 226 14.01 -6.19 19.38
C PHE A 226 14.89 -7.21 20.09
N ILE A 227 16.05 -6.78 20.61
CA ILE A 227 16.96 -7.67 21.36
C ILE A 227 16.26 -8.23 22.62
N GLU A 228 15.45 -7.43 23.30
CA GLU A 228 14.71 -7.82 24.51
C GLU A 228 13.54 -8.78 24.25
N ILE A 229 13.03 -8.88 23.01
CA ILE A 229 11.98 -9.84 22.67
C ILE A 229 12.55 -11.26 22.77
N SER A 230 11.81 -12.16 23.40
CA SER A 230 12.14 -13.59 23.48
C SER A 230 12.12 -14.26 22.11
N GLU A 231 12.78 -15.39 21.96
CA GLU A 231 12.73 -16.21 20.75
C GLU A 231 11.54 -17.17 20.73
N PRO A 232 11.04 -17.54 19.55
CA PRO A 232 11.56 -17.19 18.21
C PRO A 232 11.13 -15.78 17.76
N LYS A 233 12.06 -15.06 17.13
CA LYS A 233 11.86 -13.72 16.56
C LYS A 233 12.61 -13.57 15.25
N TYR A 234 12.13 -12.65 14.37
CA TYR A 234 12.70 -12.47 13.05
C TYR A 234 12.75 -11.00 12.63
N ILE A 235 13.71 -10.67 11.76
CA ILE A 235 13.75 -9.40 11.01
C ILE A 235 13.39 -9.72 9.56
N VAL A 236 12.31 -9.15 9.06
CA VAL A 236 11.78 -9.44 7.73
C VAL A 236 11.88 -8.20 6.85
N GLY A 237 12.50 -8.35 5.68
CA GLY A 237 12.66 -7.26 4.72
C GLY A 237 13.27 -7.73 3.40
N SER A 238 13.55 -6.77 2.48
CA SER A 238 14.21 -7.10 1.21
C SER A 238 15.59 -7.71 1.43
N SER A 239 16.08 -8.50 0.47
CA SER A 239 17.42 -9.15 0.56
C SER A 239 18.54 -8.13 0.75
N GLU A 240 18.39 -6.92 0.22
CA GLU A 240 19.35 -5.81 0.37
C GLU A 240 19.51 -5.38 1.84
N LEU A 241 18.50 -5.61 2.68
CA LEU A 241 18.53 -5.25 4.09
C LEU A 241 19.70 -5.93 4.83
N LEU A 242 20.06 -7.14 4.45
CA LEU A 242 21.13 -7.90 5.11
C LEU A 242 22.48 -7.15 5.10
N SER A 243 22.76 -6.40 4.02
CA SER A 243 24.01 -5.64 3.88
C SER A 243 24.14 -4.43 4.81
N ILE A 244 23.02 -3.98 5.40
CA ILE A 244 22.95 -2.82 6.28
C ILE A 244 22.57 -3.16 7.73
N LEU A 245 22.25 -4.43 8.01
CA LEU A 245 21.97 -4.88 9.37
C LEU A 245 23.24 -4.94 10.22
N PRO A 246 23.16 -4.51 11.50
CA PRO A 246 24.21 -4.82 12.47
C PRO A 246 24.45 -6.33 12.55
N LEU A 247 25.73 -6.73 12.75
CA LEU A 247 26.13 -8.14 12.73
C LEU A 247 25.36 -8.99 13.74
N GLU A 248 25.09 -8.46 14.94
CA GLU A 248 24.33 -9.13 15.99
C GLU A 248 22.85 -9.39 15.62
N LEU A 249 22.32 -8.66 14.64
CA LEU A 249 20.93 -8.81 14.18
C LEU A 249 20.83 -9.69 12.92
N SER A 250 21.92 -9.95 12.21
CA SER A 250 21.93 -10.67 10.93
C SER A 250 21.39 -12.10 11.03
N ASN A 251 21.58 -12.77 12.17
CA ASN A 251 21.09 -14.14 12.41
C ASN A 251 19.55 -14.25 12.48
N TYR A 252 18.88 -13.14 12.74
CA TYR A 252 17.41 -13.10 12.80
C TYR A 252 16.77 -12.76 11.45
N PHE A 253 17.60 -12.46 10.45
CA PHE A 253 17.11 -12.00 9.15
C PHE A 253 16.44 -13.11 8.34
N LYS A 254 15.29 -12.78 7.78
CA LYS A 254 14.51 -13.56 6.82
C LYS A 254 14.18 -12.68 5.61
N PRO A 255 14.68 -13.00 4.42
CA PRO A 255 14.37 -12.24 3.22
C PRO A 255 12.88 -12.38 2.86
N ASN A 256 12.27 -11.27 2.48
CA ASN A 256 10.89 -11.24 1.95
C ASN A 256 10.89 -11.54 0.44
N ASN A 257 11.53 -12.61 0.03
CA ASN A 257 11.62 -13.03 -1.37
C ASN A 257 10.40 -13.85 -1.81
N ILE A 258 9.78 -14.56 -0.85
CA ILE A 258 8.54 -15.33 -1.01
C ILE A 258 7.51 -14.75 -0.05
N TRP A 259 6.52 -14.06 -0.61
CA TRP A 259 5.55 -13.32 0.19
C TRP A 259 4.63 -14.23 0.99
N ARG A 260 4.26 -15.39 0.43
CA ARG A 260 3.44 -16.39 1.14
C ARG A 260 4.11 -16.93 2.39
N GLU A 261 5.44 -17.11 2.38
CA GLU A 261 6.20 -17.51 3.58
C GLU A 261 6.22 -16.38 4.62
N THR A 262 6.43 -15.14 4.17
CA THR A 262 6.35 -13.97 5.05
C THR A 262 4.97 -13.81 5.66
N ASP A 263 3.90 -14.04 4.91
CA ASP A 263 2.54 -14.01 5.41
C ASP A 263 2.31 -15.05 6.51
N ASP A 264 2.84 -16.26 6.34
CA ASP A 264 2.77 -17.29 7.39
C ASP A 264 3.47 -16.86 8.69
N LEU A 265 4.67 -16.27 8.59
CA LEU A 265 5.38 -15.73 9.75
C LEU A 265 4.57 -14.63 10.45
N LEU A 266 3.99 -13.69 9.69
CA LEU A 266 3.19 -12.59 10.23
C LEU A 266 1.91 -13.09 10.90
N LEU A 267 1.23 -14.07 10.32
CA LEU A 267 0.03 -14.69 10.90
C LEU A 267 0.30 -15.38 12.26
N ARG A 268 1.53 -15.87 12.47
CA ARG A 268 1.97 -16.56 13.70
C ARG A 268 2.60 -15.64 14.73
N THR A 269 2.74 -14.34 14.43
CA THR A 269 3.47 -13.39 15.27
C THR A 269 2.59 -12.78 16.37
N LYS A 270 3.14 -12.66 17.59
CA LYS A 270 2.51 -11.96 18.73
C LYS A 270 2.74 -10.45 18.68
N THR A 271 3.94 -9.99 18.30
CA THR A 271 4.31 -8.57 18.29
C THR A 271 4.99 -8.16 16.99
N ILE A 272 4.52 -7.10 16.34
CA ILE A 272 5.13 -6.53 15.15
C ILE A 272 5.70 -5.14 15.46
N LEU A 273 6.97 -4.93 15.11
CA LEU A 273 7.64 -3.63 15.12
C LEU A 273 7.77 -3.15 13.66
N SER A 274 7.29 -1.95 13.34
CA SER A 274 7.33 -1.47 11.96
C SER A 274 7.12 0.05 11.86
N TYR A 275 7.18 0.57 10.64
CA TYR A 275 6.64 1.88 10.32
C TYR A 275 5.11 1.87 10.28
N SER A 276 4.50 3.02 10.65
CA SER A 276 3.05 3.25 10.69
C SER A 276 2.44 3.55 9.31
N GLY A 277 2.82 2.78 8.28
CA GLY A 277 2.21 2.89 6.95
C GLY A 277 0.75 2.45 6.95
N TYR A 278 -0.10 3.08 6.13
CA TYR A 278 -1.54 2.76 6.13
C TYR A 278 -1.84 1.29 5.79
N SER A 279 -1.12 0.71 4.83
CA SER A 279 -1.28 -0.72 4.50
C SER A 279 -0.88 -1.62 5.68
N THR A 280 0.17 -1.25 6.44
CA THR A 280 0.54 -1.95 7.67
C THR A 280 -0.59 -1.90 8.69
N LEU A 281 -1.25 -0.74 8.86
CA LEU A 281 -2.39 -0.63 9.78
C LEU A 281 -3.57 -1.53 9.34
N MET A 282 -3.86 -1.59 8.04
CA MET A 282 -4.90 -2.50 7.52
C MET A 282 -4.55 -3.97 7.75
N ASP A 283 -3.29 -4.36 7.58
CA ASP A 283 -2.83 -5.72 7.86
C ASP A 283 -2.97 -6.05 9.35
N LEU A 284 -2.59 -5.14 10.24
CA LEU A 284 -2.66 -5.31 11.70
C LEU A 284 -4.09 -5.53 12.22
N GLU A 285 -5.10 -4.88 11.63
CA GLU A 285 -6.51 -5.10 11.96
C GLU A 285 -6.92 -6.58 11.80
N LEU A 286 -6.32 -7.26 10.82
CA LEU A 286 -6.63 -8.67 10.54
C LEU A 286 -5.68 -9.64 11.25
N LEU A 287 -4.42 -9.27 11.43
CA LEU A 287 -3.41 -10.10 12.08
C LEU A 287 -3.68 -10.31 13.59
N LYS A 288 -4.43 -9.42 14.23
CA LYS A 288 -4.78 -9.48 15.67
C LYS A 288 -3.55 -9.72 16.55
N CYS A 289 -2.51 -8.94 16.35
CA CYS A 289 -1.27 -8.99 17.13
C CYS A 289 -0.95 -7.62 17.72
N LYS A 290 -0.09 -7.59 18.74
CA LYS A 290 0.43 -6.33 19.29
C LYS A 290 1.31 -5.65 18.24
N ALA A 291 1.23 -4.32 18.16
CA ALA A 291 2.06 -3.55 17.24
C ALA A 291 2.76 -2.41 17.98
N ILE A 292 4.05 -2.22 17.68
CA ILE A 292 4.83 -1.06 18.12
C ILE A 292 5.26 -0.34 16.85
N LEU A 293 4.69 0.84 16.62
CA LEU A 293 4.81 1.55 15.36
C LEU A 293 5.48 2.90 15.54
N ILE A 294 6.34 3.25 14.58
CA ILE A 294 6.91 4.59 14.47
C ILE A 294 6.60 5.21 13.11
N ALA A 295 6.68 6.52 13.03
CA ALA A 295 6.53 7.22 11.75
C ALA A 295 7.89 7.38 11.06
N THR A 296 7.92 7.22 9.73
CA THR A 296 9.06 7.64 8.92
C THR A 296 9.27 9.15 9.05
N LYS A 297 10.51 9.57 9.28
CA LYS A 297 10.87 10.99 9.42
C LYS A 297 10.44 11.79 8.17
N GLY A 298 9.74 12.91 8.41
CA GLY A 298 9.24 13.78 7.33
C GLY A 298 7.98 13.31 6.63
N GLN A 299 7.49 12.11 6.89
CA GLN A 299 6.25 11.60 6.32
C GLN A 299 5.03 11.99 7.16
N SER A 300 4.38 13.10 6.77
CA SER A 300 3.25 13.68 7.52
C SER A 300 2.07 12.72 7.71
N GLU A 301 1.82 11.84 6.75
CA GLU A 301 0.82 10.77 6.85
C GLU A 301 1.13 9.82 8.01
N GLN A 302 2.31 9.24 8.03
CA GLN A 302 2.69 8.29 9.07
C GLN A 302 2.75 8.94 10.45
N ILE A 303 3.19 10.20 10.53
CA ILE A 303 3.17 10.97 11.77
C ILE A 303 1.73 11.14 12.28
N TYR A 304 0.79 11.46 11.38
CA TYR A 304 -0.63 11.57 11.72
C TYR A 304 -1.22 10.23 12.17
N LEU A 305 -0.96 9.15 11.41
CA LEU A 305 -1.47 7.81 11.71
C LEU A 305 -0.91 7.26 13.03
N ALA A 306 0.39 7.42 13.30
CA ALA A 306 1.00 6.99 14.55
C ALA A 306 0.42 7.72 15.76
N LYS A 307 0.15 9.03 15.66
CA LYS A 307 -0.51 9.80 16.71
C LYS A 307 -1.94 9.33 16.96
N LYS A 308 -2.69 9.04 15.89
CA LYS A 308 -4.07 8.55 15.97
C LYS A 308 -4.14 7.19 16.65
N GLN A 309 -3.25 6.25 16.31
CA GLN A 309 -3.19 4.93 16.95
C GLN A 309 -2.88 5.01 18.45
N LYS A 310 -1.94 5.88 18.86
CA LYS A 310 -1.64 6.09 20.28
C LYS A 310 -2.84 6.65 21.07
N ALA A 311 -3.64 7.50 20.46
CA ALA A 311 -4.84 8.04 21.09
C ALA A 311 -5.93 6.97 21.28
N SER A 312 -6.10 6.05 20.29
CA SER A 312 -7.11 4.98 20.37
C SER A 312 -6.76 3.81 21.31
N VAL A 313 -5.52 3.75 21.80
CA VAL A 313 -5.10 2.75 22.82
C VAL A 313 -5.34 3.25 24.25
N ASN A 314 -5.50 4.57 24.40
CA ASN A 314 -5.71 5.21 25.71
C ASN A 314 -7.20 5.52 26.02
N ASP A 315 -8.09 5.27 25.07
CA ASP A 315 -9.55 5.30 25.23
C ASP A 315 -10.10 3.86 25.40
#